data_5c32603a646feee63eb60399ee859a67
#
_entry.id   5c32603a646feee63eb60399ee859a67
#
_cell.length_a   1.000
_cell.length_b   1.000
_cell.length_c   1.000
_cell.angle_alpha   90.00
_cell.angle_beta   90.00
_cell.angle_gamma   90.00
#
_symmetry.space_group_name_H-M   'P 1'
#
loop_
_entity.id
_entity.type
_entity.pdbx_description
1 polymer ?
#
loop_
_entity_poly.entity_id
_entity_poly.type
_entity_poly.pdbx_seq_one_letter_code
_entity_poly.pdbx_strand_id
1 'polypeptide(L)'
;MKKILFLLLLLLTVVFRAPAANPLEGPKREMRGTWIQCVNGQFLGMSREQMQANLTNQLNVLQAAGINAVMFQVRPEADALYRSSYEPWSRWLTGRQGQDPGWDPLEWMVRECHRRGMELHAWINPFRAKTKDTKELAANHPYWLKPDRFFSYDGLIIFDPGQIENQRYICDVAADIVRRYDVDGLHIDDYFYPYPVPGLPIPDDATFAANRNGFNNRADWRRYNVNTFIKMLYNTVHSIKPWVKFGVSPFGIYHNLSSGGSVPGSDTRGLQNYDDLYADVLFWVGQGWVDYVVPQLYWPIGHPSADYDRLLRWWAKHAAGRPLYIGQDVERTVSKADLNNPTVNQMNAKFELQRSFPSVQGHVIWYSAAVVRNEGNYAYELQNNYHLTPALVPQMPFIDDKAPKKPRKLKALWMPDGYYLFWTAPKAKTEMDAAKFYVIYCFPKGHKIDINSSTYIFAVTSETMYKLPYNFGNEKYTYVVTALDRLQNESKPVKINLKL
;
A
#
# COMPACT_ATOMS: atom_id res chain seq x y z
N MET A 1 67.01 -21.37 -29.46
CA MET A 1 66.27 -20.11 -29.70
C MET A 1 64.80 -20.46 -29.88
N LYS A 2 64.00 -20.39 -28.83
CA LYS A 2 62.55 -20.68 -28.87
C LYS A 2 61.79 -19.37 -28.99
N LYS A 3 61.02 -19.20 -30.06
CA LYS A 3 60.11 -18.05 -30.25
C LYS A 3 58.83 -18.26 -29.47
N ILE A 4 58.54 -17.41 -28.49
CA ILE A 4 57.31 -17.34 -27.73
C ILE A 4 56.35 -16.45 -28.54
N LEU A 5 55.24 -17.03 -28.98
CA LEU A 5 54.15 -16.33 -29.66
C LEU A 5 53.17 -15.87 -28.60
N PHE A 6 53.06 -14.55 -28.37
CA PHE A 6 52.04 -13.95 -27.51
C PHE A 6 50.73 -13.81 -28.32
N LEU A 7 49.73 -14.58 -27.91
CA LEU A 7 48.36 -14.44 -28.41
C LEU A 7 47.63 -13.40 -27.53
N LEU A 8 47.39 -12.20 -28.08
CA LEU A 8 46.53 -11.20 -27.45
C LEU A 8 45.07 -11.59 -27.70
N LEU A 9 44.39 -12.06 -26.62
CA LEU A 9 42.96 -12.25 -26.63
C LEU A 9 42.29 -10.88 -26.40
N LEU A 10 41.73 -10.28 -27.46
CA LEU A 10 40.86 -9.10 -27.36
C LEU A 10 39.48 -9.59 -26.84
N LEU A 11 39.20 -9.40 -25.56
CA LEU A 11 37.85 -9.52 -25.00
C LEU A 11 37.03 -8.32 -25.49
N LEU A 12 36.23 -8.53 -26.53
CA LEU A 12 35.14 -7.61 -26.88
C LEU A 12 34.04 -7.72 -25.80
N THR A 13 34.05 -6.83 -24.84
CA THR A 13 32.88 -6.60 -23.98
C THR A 13 31.79 -5.96 -24.80
N VAL A 14 30.83 -6.77 -25.27
CA VAL A 14 29.58 -6.27 -25.83
C VAL A 14 28.78 -5.66 -24.67
N VAL A 15 28.91 -4.34 -24.51
CA VAL A 15 28.03 -3.59 -23.61
C VAL A 15 26.63 -3.60 -24.26
N PHE A 16 25.75 -4.48 -23.79
CA PHE A 16 24.33 -4.37 -24.08
C PHE A 16 23.83 -3.05 -23.46
N ARG A 17 23.82 -1.99 -24.24
CA ARG A 17 23.02 -0.82 -23.89
C ARG A 17 21.56 -1.25 -24.03
N ALA A 18 20.86 -1.36 -22.92
CA ALA A 18 19.40 -1.36 -22.93
C ALA A 18 18.95 -0.15 -23.78
N PRO A 19 17.97 -0.30 -24.67
CA PRO A 19 17.43 0.85 -25.39
C PRO A 19 17.02 1.91 -24.36
N ALA A 20 17.42 3.15 -24.59
CA ALA A 20 17.05 4.26 -23.74
C ALA A 20 15.51 4.26 -23.61
N ALA A 21 15.01 4.12 -22.39
CA ALA A 21 13.58 4.18 -22.14
C ALA A 21 13.04 5.51 -22.70
N ASN A 22 11.90 5.46 -23.39
CA ASN A 22 11.22 6.68 -23.82
C ASN A 22 10.95 7.51 -22.55
N PRO A 23 11.45 8.73 -22.39
CA PRO A 23 11.31 9.51 -21.17
C PRO A 23 9.85 9.78 -20.78
N LEU A 24 8.90 9.55 -21.68
CA LEU A 24 7.45 9.65 -21.42
C LEU A 24 6.83 8.30 -21.05
N GLU A 25 7.56 7.19 -21.13
CA GLU A 25 7.04 5.87 -20.77
C GLU A 25 7.30 5.60 -19.27
N GLY A 26 6.22 5.52 -18.48
CA GLY A 26 6.30 5.09 -17.09
C GLY A 26 6.67 3.60 -16.96
N PRO A 27 7.12 3.15 -15.78
CA PRO A 27 7.42 1.74 -15.55
C PRO A 27 6.16 0.89 -15.73
N LYS A 28 6.29 -0.31 -16.32
CA LYS A 28 5.16 -1.25 -16.42
C LYS A 28 4.62 -1.66 -15.05
N ARG A 29 5.48 -1.71 -14.04
CA ARG A 29 5.14 -2.07 -12.67
C ARG A 29 5.61 -1.00 -11.71
N GLU A 30 4.67 -0.44 -10.98
CA GLU A 30 4.91 0.58 -9.96
C GLU A 30 3.73 0.59 -9.00
N MET A 31 3.97 0.46 -7.70
CA MET A 31 2.93 0.72 -6.71
C MET A 31 2.55 2.21 -6.78
N ARG A 32 1.30 2.49 -7.06
CA ARG A 32 0.71 3.83 -7.08
C ARG A 32 -0.45 3.83 -6.11
N GLY A 33 -0.10 3.86 -4.82
CA GLY A 33 -1.06 3.75 -3.74
C GLY A 33 -1.55 5.09 -3.21
N THR A 34 -2.66 5.05 -2.47
CA THR A 34 -3.12 6.18 -1.65
C THR A 34 -3.82 5.69 -0.39
N TRP A 35 -3.73 6.49 0.69
CA TRP A 35 -4.51 6.24 1.90
C TRP A 35 -5.86 6.96 1.85
N ILE A 36 -6.92 6.24 2.18
CA ILE A 36 -8.25 6.78 2.47
C ILE A 36 -8.51 6.59 3.96
N GLN A 37 -8.32 7.65 4.75
CA GLN A 37 -8.54 7.64 6.20
C GLN A 37 -9.98 8.01 6.54
N CYS A 38 -10.44 7.57 7.72
CA CYS A 38 -11.74 7.96 8.27
C CYS A 38 -11.64 8.92 9.47
N VAL A 39 -10.51 8.90 10.18
CA VAL A 39 -10.31 9.63 11.46
C VAL A 39 -10.36 11.17 11.36
N ASN A 40 -10.36 11.74 10.17
CA ASN A 40 -10.55 13.18 9.97
C ASN A 40 -12.03 13.57 9.81
N GLY A 41 -12.95 12.62 9.96
CA GLY A 41 -14.39 12.87 9.90
C GLY A 41 -14.95 13.01 8.48
N GLN A 42 -14.19 12.66 7.43
CA GLN A 42 -14.65 12.86 6.04
C GLN A 42 -15.96 12.11 5.70
N PHE A 43 -16.33 11.09 6.45
CA PHE A 43 -17.57 10.32 6.24
C PHE A 43 -18.63 10.57 7.30
N LEU A 44 -18.29 11.38 8.31
CA LEU A 44 -19.13 11.59 9.49
C LEU A 44 -20.50 12.16 9.12
N GLY A 45 -21.56 11.46 9.53
CA GLY A 45 -22.94 11.89 9.31
C GLY A 45 -23.45 11.73 7.88
N MET A 46 -22.68 11.10 6.98
CA MET A 46 -23.16 10.79 5.63
C MET A 46 -24.15 9.62 5.66
N SER A 47 -25.23 9.72 4.86
CA SER A 47 -26.03 8.55 4.55
C SER A 47 -25.20 7.53 3.74
N ARG A 48 -25.71 6.30 3.62
CA ARG A 48 -25.11 5.28 2.76
C ARG A 48 -24.87 5.79 1.33
N GLU A 49 -25.90 6.40 0.74
CA GLU A 49 -25.87 6.92 -0.64
C GLU A 49 -24.86 8.04 -0.79
N GLN A 50 -24.80 8.96 0.18
CA GLN A 50 -23.83 10.05 0.21
C GLN A 50 -22.40 9.54 0.32
N MET A 51 -22.13 8.58 1.22
CA MET A 51 -20.81 8.00 1.38
C MET A 51 -20.39 7.21 0.13
N GLN A 52 -21.30 6.41 -0.45
CA GLN A 52 -21.03 5.69 -1.70
C GLN A 52 -20.76 6.64 -2.87
N ALA A 53 -21.53 7.73 -3.00
CA ALA A 53 -21.29 8.74 -4.02
C ALA A 53 -19.93 9.44 -3.83
N ASN A 54 -19.58 9.81 -2.59
CA ASN A 54 -18.30 10.41 -2.24
C ASN A 54 -17.14 9.47 -2.59
N LEU A 55 -17.19 8.21 -2.13
CA LEU A 55 -16.16 7.21 -2.41
C LEU A 55 -16.06 6.88 -3.90
N THR A 56 -17.20 6.79 -4.61
CA THR A 56 -17.22 6.62 -6.07
C THR A 56 -16.48 7.75 -6.78
N ASN A 57 -16.75 9.00 -6.39
CA ASN A 57 -16.05 10.16 -6.94
C ASN A 57 -14.54 10.10 -6.63
N GLN A 58 -14.16 9.80 -5.39
CA GLN A 58 -12.74 9.63 -5.03
C GLN A 58 -12.08 8.57 -5.91
N LEU A 59 -12.66 7.36 -6.00
CA LEU A 59 -12.11 6.26 -6.79
C LEU A 59 -12.00 6.61 -8.28
N ASN A 60 -12.95 7.35 -8.85
CA ASN A 60 -12.90 7.77 -10.25
C ASN A 60 -11.74 8.76 -10.50
N VAL A 61 -11.57 9.76 -9.62
CA VAL A 61 -10.43 10.71 -9.72
C VAL A 61 -9.11 9.98 -9.53
N LEU A 62 -9.00 9.10 -8.56
CA LEU A 62 -7.81 8.31 -8.28
C LEU A 62 -7.46 7.39 -9.47
N GLN A 63 -8.45 6.74 -10.08
CA GLN A 63 -8.26 5.93 -11.28
C GLN A 63 -7.73 6.77 -12.46
N ALA A 64 -8.32 7.94 -12.69
CA ALA A 64 -7.87 8.87 -13.73
C ALA A 64 -6.43 9.36 -13.46
N ALA A 65 -6.06 9.55 -12.19
CA ALA A 65 -4.71 9.87 -11.77
C ALA A 65 -3.73 8.67 -11.78
N GLY A 66 -4.14 7.51 -12.28
CA GLY A 66 -3.30 6.32 -12.44
C GLY A 66 -3.00 5.56 -11.14
N ILE A 67 -3.77 5.78 -10.07
CA ILE A 67 -3.68 5.03 -8.81
C ILE A 67 -4.15 3.59 -9.03
N ASN A 68 -3.42 2.61 -8.49
CA ASN A 68 -3.69 1.18 -8.64
C ASN A 68 -3.81 0.41 -7.33
N ALA A 69 -3.69 1.09 -6.17
CA ALA A 69 -3.90 0.50 -4.85
C ALA A 69 -4.49 1.53 -3.87
N VAL A 70 -5.38 1.07 -2.99
CA VAL A 70 -6.02 1.88 -1.95
C VAL A 70 -5.78 1.23 -0.59
N MET A 71 -5.18 1.97 0.37
CA MET A 71 -5.11 1.62 1.78
C MET A 71 -6.31 2.26 2.47
N PHE A 72 -7.37 1.48 2.69
CA PHE A 72 -8.63 1.96 3.29
C PHE A 72 -8.64 1.72 4.79
N GLN A 73 -8.74 2.78 5.59
CA GLN A 73 -8.77 2.67 7.06
C GLN A 73 -10.09 2.06 7.52
N VAL A 74 -10.03 0.84 8.04
CA VAL A 74 -11.20 0.06 8.44
C VAL A 74 -11.31 -0.19 9.94
N ARG A 75 -10.22 0.04 10.70
CA ARG A 75 -10.17 -0.14 12.15
C ARG A 75 -9.37 0.98 12.82
N PRO A 76 -9.99 2.13 13.13
CA PRO A 76 -9.27 3.28 13.68
C PRO A 76 -9.09 3.28 15.20
N GLU A 77 -10.07 2.80 15.99
CA GLU A 77 -10.15 2.97 17.46
C GLU A 77 -10.72 1.72 18.17
N ALA A 78 -10.23 0.51 17.82
CA ALA A 78 -10.86 -0.76 18.23
C ALA A 78 -12.37 -0.76 17.92
N ASP A 79 -12.70 -0.23 16.77
CA ASP A 79 -14.02 -0.17 16.17
C ASP A 79 -13.89 -0.35 14.65
N ALA A 80 -14.97 -0.64 13.96
CA ALA A 80 -14.90 -1.17 12.60
C ALA A 80 -15.73 -0.35 11.60
N LEU A 81 -15.17 -0.18 10.37
CA LEU A 81 -15.90 0.26 9.18
C LEU A 81 -16.36 -0.95 8.34
N TYR A 82 -16.58 -2.06 8.99
CA TYR A 82 -17.08 -3.31 8.39
C TYR A 82 -17.87 -4.07 9.47
N ARG A 83 -18.65 -5.05 9.07
CA ARG A 83 -19.43 -5.88 10.00
C ARG A 83 -18.51 -6.81 10.80
N SER A 84 -17.93 -6.30 11.88
CA SER A 84 -17.01 -7.03 12.74
C SER A 84 -17.74 -8.00 13.68
N SER A 85 -17.11 -9.17 13.94
CA SER A 85 -17.56 -10.11 14.98
C SER A 85 -16.95 -9.80 16.36
N TYR A 86 -16.03 -8.84 16.44
CA TYR A 86 -15.21 -8.54 17.63
C TYR A 86 -15.45 -7.16 18.20
N GLU A 87 -15.70 -6.15 17.33
CA GLU A 87 -15.64 -4.75 17.71
C GLU A 87 -16.87 -3.99 17.23
N PRO A 88 -17.27 -2.90 17.91
CA PRO A 88 -18.44 -2.11 17.53
C PRO A 88 -18.23 -1.41 16.18
N TRP A 89 -19.32 -0.99 15.56
CA TRP A 89 -19.27 -0.06 14.43
C TRP A 89 -18.59 1.24 14.81
N SER A 90 -17.78 1.76 13.91
CA SER A 90 -17.02 2.99 14.18
C SER A 90 -17.92 4.23 14.19
N ARG A 91 -17.63 5.13 15.15
CA ARG A 91 -18.27 6.45 15.22
C ARG A 91 -18.02 7.31 13.97
N TRP A 92 -16.95 7.04 13.25
CA TRP A 92 -16.59 7.76 12.04
C TRP A 92 -17.55 7.53 10.85
N LEU A 93 -18.50 6.59 10.99
CA LEU A 93 -19.59 6.37 10.03
C LEU A 93 -20.82 7.21 10.40
N THR A 94 -21.36 7.01 11.58
CA THR A 94 -22.69 7.54 11.98
C THR A 94 -22.61 8.69 13.00
N GLY A 95 -21.40 9.00 13.51
CA GLY A 95 -21.21 9.93 14.62
C GLY A 95 -21.31 9.28 16.01
N ARG A 96 -21.82 8.02 16.10
CA ARG A 96 -21.95 7.27 17.34
C ARG A 96 -21.36 5.88 17.22
N GLN A 97 -20.40 5.54 18.08
CA GLN A 97 -19.81 4.21 18.10
C GLN A 97 -20.84 3.15 18.48
N GLY A 98 -20.83 2.01 17.79
CA GLY A 98 -21.77 0.91 17.98
C GLY A 98 -23.09 1.03 17.18
N GLN A 99 -23.34 2.17 16.54
CA GLN A 99 -24.51 2.34 15.68
C GLN A 99 -24.26 1.73 14.30
N ASP A 100 -25.09 0.74 13.92
CA ASP A 100 -25.04 0.08 12.62
C ASP A 100 -25.41 1.09 11.50
N PRO A 101 -24.54 1.30 10.49
CA PRO A 101 -24.84 2.16 9.33
C PRO A 101 -25.81 1.52 8.33
N GLY A 102 -26.25 0.27 8.54
CA GLY A 102 -27.15 -0.47 7.65
C GLY A 102 -26.50 -1.06 6.40
N TRP A 103 -25.17 -0.99 6.27
CA TRP A 103 -24.42 -1.54 5.14
C TRP A 103 -22.98 -1.82 5.53
N ASP A 104 -22.21 -2.51 4.68
CA ASP A 104 -20.80 -2.84 4.90
C ASP A 104 -19.88 -2.01 3.98
N PRO A 105 -19.22 -0.97 4.49
CA PRO A 105 -18.30 -0.14 3.69
C PRO A 105 -17.12 -0.91 3.11
N LEU A 106 -16.52 -1.86 3.85
CA LEU A 106 -15.37 -2.62 3.36
C LEU A 106 -15.75 -3.54 2.21
N GLU A 107 -16.87 -4.27 2.32
CA GLU A 107 -17.37 -5.14 1.24
C GLU A 107 -17.62 -4.34 -0.04
N TRP A 108 -18.22 -3.17 0.10
CA TRP A 108 -18.49 -2.28 -1.03
C TRP A 108 -17.19 -1.75 -1.65
N MET A 109 -16.23 -1.30 -0.82
CA MET A 109 -14.94 -0.76 -1.29
C MET A 109 -14.10 -1.81 -2.01
N VAL A 110 -14.05 -3.05 -1.51
CA VAL A 110 -13.37 -4.17 -2.18
C VAL A 110 -13.89 -4.34 -3.60
N ARG A 111 -15.21 -4.42 -3.77
CA ARG A 111 -15.84 -4.57 -5.08
C ARG A 111 -15.55 -3.38 -6.01
N GLU A 112 -15.66 -2.16 -5.51
CA GLU A 112 -15.47 -0.96 -6.32
C GLU A 112 -13.99 -0.72 -6.71
N CYS A 113 -13.03 -1.09 -5.87
CA CYS A 113 -11.62 -1.07 -6.22
C CYS A 113 -11.30 -2.12 -7.28
N HIS A 114 -11.73 -3.39 -7.08
CA HIS A 114 -11.47 -4.48 -8.02
C HIS A 114 -12.05 -4.23 -9.40
N ARG A 115 -13.28 -3.70 -9.47
CA ARG A 115 -13.91 -3.34 -10.75
C ARG A 115 -13.09 -2.31 -11.54
N ARG A 116 -12.33 -1.45 -10.85
CA ARG A 116 -11.42 -0.44 -11.44
C ARG A 116 -9.99 -0.95 -11.64
N GLY A 117 -9.72 -2.23 -11.37
CA GLY A 117 -8.38 -2.79 -11.47
C GLY A 117 -7.43 -2.34 -10.38
N MET A 118 -7.95 -1.87 -9.24
CA MET A 118 -7.18 -1.44 -8.08
C MET A 118 -7.16 -2.52 -7.01
N GLU A 119 -6.01 -2.69 -6.33
CA GLU A 119 -5.95 -3.47 -5.09
C GLU A 119 -6.58 -2.69 -3.92
N LEU A 120 -7.17 -3.41 -2.96
CA LEU A 120 -7.62 -2.86 -1.69
C LEU A 120 -6.88 -3.52 -0.53
N HIS A 121 -6.17 -2.69 0.24
CA HIS A 121 -5.50 -3.09 1.47
C HIS A 121 -6.30 -2.56 2.67
N ALA A 122 -6.77 -3.45 3.53
CA ALA A 122 -7.45 -3.07 4.75
C ALA A 122 -6.45 -2.49 5.75
N TRP A 123 -6.57 -1.19 6.06
CA TRP A 123 -5.69 -0.53 7.02
C TRP A 123 -6.31 -0.53 8.40
N ILE A 124 -5.57 -1.08 9.37
CA ILE A 124 -5.94 -1.13 10.78
C ILE A 124 -4.90 -0.41 11.65
N ASN A 125 -5.36 0.30 12.69
CA ASN A 125 -4.50 0.79 13.76
C ASN A 125 -4.46 -0.28 14.86
N PRO A 126 -3.33 -0.99 15.08
CA PRO A 126 -3.36 -2.19 15.90
C PRO A 126 -3.66 -1.93 17.38
N PHE A 127 -2.93 -1.01 18.04
CA PHE A 127 -3.01 -0.85 19.49
C PHE A 127 -3.88 0.32 19.95
N ARG A 128 -4.32 1.20 19.07
CA ARG A 128 -5.15 2.32 19.44
C ARG A 128 -6.59 1.88 19.70
N ALA A 129 -7.10 2.13 20.92
CA ALA A 129 -8.47 1.82 21.31
C ALA A 129 -9.36 3.07 21.45
N LYS A 130 -8.76 4.26 21.64
CA LYS A 130 -9.49 5.53 21.72
C LYS A 130 -8.57 6.70 21.37
N THR A 131 -9.05 7.64 20.56
CA THR A 131 -8.39 8.93 20.35
C THR A 131 -8.83 9.97 21.39
N LYS A 132 -8.14 11.11 21.46
CA LYS A 132 -8.49 12.21 22.37
C LYS A 132 -9.91 12.75 22.12
N ASP A 133 -10.34 12.75 20.86
CA ASP A 133 -11.63 13.34 20.45
C ASP A 133 -12.82 12.41 20.67
N THR A 134 -12.60 11.14 20.98
CA THR A 134 -13.67 10.18 21.28
C THR A 134 -14.19 10.40 22.68
N LYS A 135 -15.42 10.89 22.79
CA LYS A 135 -16.04 11.21 24.09
C LYS A 135 -16.55 9.96 24.82
N GLU A 136 -17.23 9.08 24.08
CA GLU A 136 -17.89 7.89 24.64
C GLU A 136 -17.50 6.65 23.84
N LEU A 137 -17.30 5.53 24.53
CA LEU A 137 -17.10 4.21 23.96
C LEU A 137 -18.40 3.42 24.02
N ALA A 138 -18.71 2.68 22.97
CA ALA A 138 -19.86 1.77 22.93
C ALA A 138 -19.80 0.73 24.06
N ALA A 139 -20.96 0.29 24.56
CA ALA A 139 -21.03 -0.67 25.67
C ALA A 139 -20.34 -2.02 25.37
N ASN A 140 -20.27 -2.40 24.09
CA ASN A 140 -19.57 -3.61 23.63
C ASN A 140 -18.13 -3.34 23.18
N HIS A 141 -17.57 -2.15 23.48
CA HIS A 141 -16.17 -1.86 23.20
C HIS A 141 -15.24 -2.75 24.04
N PRO A 142 -14.15 -3.32 23.49
CA PRO A 142 -13.26 -4.25 24.20
C PRO A 142 -12.66 -3.69 25.49
N TYR A 143 -12.52 -2.38 25.62
CA TYR A 143 -12.08 -1.71 26.84
C TYR A 143 -12.94 -2.08 28.06
N TRP A 144 -14.26 -2.13 27.91
CA TRP A 144 -15.18 -2.45 29.03
C TRP A 144 -15.14 -3.92 29.42
N LEU A 145 -14.76 -4.79 28.49
CA LEU A 145 -14.69 -6.23 28.73
C LEU A 145 -13.46 -6.62 29.57
N LYS A 146 -12.34 -5.93 29.35
CA LYS A 146 -11.03 -6.22 29.97
C LYS A 146 -10.22 -4.92 30.16
N PRO A 147 -10.64 -4.01 31.08
CA PRO A 147 -9.98 -2.71 31.25
C PRO A 147 -8.50 -2.81 31.68
N ASP A 148 -8.12 -3.89 32.36
CA ASP A 148 -6.76 -4.22 32.78
C ASP A 148 -5.78 -4.51 31.64
N ARG A 149 -6.30 -4.68 30.44
CA ARG A 149 -5.48 -4.87 29.24
C ARG A 149 -5.07 -3.57 28.55
N PHE A 150 -5.48 -2.44 29.08
CA PHE A 150 -5.27 -1.14 28.48
C PHE A 150 -4.54 -0.22 29.43
N PHE A 151 -3.89 0.78 28.88
CA PHE A 151 -3.44 1.93 29.64
C PHE A 151 -3.90 3.24 28.98
N SER A 152 -4.04 4.27 29.81
CA SER A 152 -4.29 5.64 29.33
C SER A 152 -2.98 6.39 29.18
N TYR A 153 -2.83 7.11 28.08
CA TYR A 153 -1.64 7.90 27.80
C TYR A 153 -2.02 9.16 27.02
N ASP A 154 -1.82 10.33 27.61
CA ASP A 154 -2.10 11.64 27.01
C ASP A 154 -3.51 11.71 26.35
N GLY A 155 -4.54 11.24 27.07
CA GLY A 155 -5.93 11.24 26.59
C GLY A 155 -6.30 10.13 25.60
N LEU A 156 -5.32 9.30 25.20
CA LEU A 156 -5.55 8.09 24.42
C LEU A 156 -5.87 6.90 25.34
N ILE A 157 -6.54 5.88 24.81
CA ILE A 157 -6.57 4.53 25.40
C ILE A 157 -5.87 3.61 24.42
N ILE A 158 -4.90 2.86 24.93
CA ILE A 158 -4.01 1.99 24.15
C ILE A 158 -4.12 0.56 24.69
N PHE A 159 -4.29 -0.43 23.82
CA PHE A 159 -4.01 -1.81 24.17
C PHE A 159 -2.55 -1.93 24.58
N ASP A 160 -2.27 -2.45 25.76
CA ASP A 160 -0.90 -2.66 26.21
C ASP A 160 -0.18 -3.69 25.30
N PRO A 161 0.84 -3.29 24.51
CA PRO A 161 1.53 -4.21 23.60
C PRO A 161 2.33 -5.30 24.34
N GLY A 162 2.63 -5.09 25.63
CA GLY A 162 3.32 -6.05 26.48
C GLY A 162 2.46 -7.23 26.92
N GLN A 163 1.15 -7.19 26.67
CA GLN A 163 0.23 -8.27 26.99
C GLN A 163 -0.04 -9.14 25.76
N ILE A 164 0.39 -10.40 25.78
CA ILE A 164 0.27 -11.34 24.68
C ILE A 164 -1.19 -11.58 24.24
N GLU A 165 -2.13 -11.47 25.19
CA GLU A 165 -3.57 -11.61 24.96
C GLU A 165 -4.09 -10.49 24.03
N ASN A 166 -3.55 -9.27 24.14
CA ASN A 166 -3.88 -8.16 23.26
C ASN A 166 -3.34 -8.40 21.84
N GLN A 167 -2.11 -8.89 21.74
CA GLN A 167 -1.52 -9.24 20.46
C GLN A 167 -2.36 -10.32 19.75
N ARG A 168 -2.80 -11.37 20.49
CA ARG A 168 -3.68 -12.42 19.96
C ARG A 168 -5.04 -11.86 19.54
N TYR A 169 -5.65 -11.04 20.38
CA TYR A 169 -6.94 -10.41 20.08
C TYR A 169 -6.89 -9.60 18.77
N ILE A 170 -5.85 -8.78 18.59
CA ILE A 170 -5.68 -7.98 17.37
C ILE A 170 -5.44 -8.89 16.14
N CYS A 171 -4.71 -10.00 16.33
CA CYS A 171 -4.57 -11.00 15.27
C CYS A 171 -5.91 -11.68 14.92
N ASP A 172 -6.78 -11.93 15.90
CA ASP A 172 -8.13 -12.50 15.67
C ASP A 172 -9.02 -11.52 14.89
N VAL A 173 -8.94 -10.21 15.21
CA VAL A 173 -9.62 -9.15 14.45
C VAL A 173 -9.12 -9.10 13.00
N ALA A 174 -7.80 -9.15 12.80
CA ALA A 174 -7.22 -9.22 11.45
C ALA A 174 -7.62 -10.50 10.70
N ALA A 175 -7.67 -11.63 11.40
CA ALA A 175 -8.14 -12.90 10.86
C ALA A 175 -9.61 -12.85 10.39
N ASP A 176 -10.48 -12.15 11.12
CA ASP A 176 -11.88 -11.93 10.73
C ASP A 176 -11.96 -11.16 9.41
N ILE A 177 -11.17 -10.10 9.25
CA ILE A 177 -11.09 -9.34 7.99
C ILE A 177 -10.61 -10.24 6.85
N VAL A 178 -9.48 -10.91 7.02
CA VAL A 178 -8.85 -11.69 5.95
C VAL A 178 -9.72 -12.88 5.53
N ARG A 179 -10.41 -13.55 6.46
CA ARG A 179 -11.31 -14.67 6.13
C ARG A 179 -12.52 -14.23 5.32
N ARG A 180 -13.13 -13.11 5.71
CA ARG A 180 -14.46 -12.73 5.23
C ARG A 180 -14.43 -11.83 4.01
N TYR A 181 -13.39 -11.04 3.85
CA TYR A 181 -13.29 -10.08 2.74
C TYR A 181 -12.22 -10.50 1.74
N ASP A 182 -12.43 -10.16 0.49
CA ASP A 182 -11.49 -10.42 -0.60
C ASP A 182 -10.47 -9.29 -0.73
N VAL A 183 -9.85 -8.91 0.41
CA VAL A 183 -8.80 -7.89 0.44
C VAL A 183 -7.51 -8.41 -0.20
N ASP A 184 -6.75 -7.53 -0.85
CA ASP A 184 -5.48 -7.84 -1.48
C ASP A 184 -4.32 -7.70 -0.49
N GLY A 185 -4.52 -6.91 0.58
CA GLY A 185 -3.55 -6.74 1.65
C GLY A 185 -4.18 -6.36 2.98
N LEU A 186 -3.42 -6.63 4.05
CA LEU A 186 -3.60 -6.04 5.37
C LEU A 186 -2.47 -5.03 5.58
N HIS A 187 -2.82 -3.83 6.02
CA HIS A 187 -1.88 -2.73 6.22
C HIS A 187 -1.96 -2.18 7.63
N ILE A 188 -0.82 -1.93 8.27
CA ILE A 188 -0.74 -1.24 9.55
C ILE A 188 0.16 -0.01 9.43
N ASP A 189 -0.10 0.98 10.25
CA ASP A 189 0.70 2.21 10.33
C ASP A 189 1.79 2.15 11.42
N ASP A 190 2.22 3.28 11.91
CA ASP A 190 3.34 3.44 12.85
C ASP A 190 2.92 3.57 14.33
N TYR A 191 1.64 3.36 14.65
CA TYR A 191 1.13 3.47 16.03
C TYR A 191 1.28 2.14 16.79
N PHE A 192 2.53 1.79 17.16
CA PHE A 192 2.85 0.62 17.99
C PHE A 192 2.73 0.95 19.47
N TYR A 193 3.76 1.54 20.06
CA TYR A 193 3.64 2.28 21.31
C TYR A 193 3.23 3.72 20.99
N PRO A 194 2.60 4.46 21.95
CA PRO A 194 2.19 5.84 21.68
C PRO A 194 3.40 6.74 21.45
N TYR A 195 3.19 7.80 20.67
CA TYR A 195 4.20 8.84 20.46
C TYR A 195 4.59 9.45 21.82
N PRO A 196 5.89 9.58 22.12
CA PRO A 196 6.34 10.07 23.42
C PRO A 196 5.91 11.52 23.65
N VAL A 197 5.41 11.77 24.85
CA VAL A 197 5.09 13.12 25.37
C VAL A 197 6.16 13.47 26.39
N PRO A 198 6.86 14.62 26.28
CA PRO A 198 7.89 15.03 27.22
C PRO A 198 7.39 15.02 28.67
N GLY A 199 8.11 14.34 29.54
CA GLY A 199 7.77 14.23 30.97
C GLY A 199 6.67 13.24 31.32
N LEU A 200 6.05 12.56 30.32
CA LEU A 200 5.03 11.56 30.55
C LEU A 200 5.56 10.16 30.20
N PRO A 201 5.89 9.30 31.17
CA PRO A 201 6.31 7.94 30.90
C PRO A 201 5.14 7.07 30.43
N ILE A 202 5.42 6.07 29.59
CA ILE A 202 4.43 5.05 29.23
C ILE A 202 4.16 4.18 30.46
N PRO A 203 2.89 4.02 30.90
CA PRO A 203 2.54 3.37 32.16
C PRO A 203 2.44 1.84 32.03
N ASP A 204 3.52 1.19 31.59
CA ASP A 204 3.63 -0.27 31.38
C ASP A 204 4.49 -0.97 32.46
N ASP A 205 4.68 -0.34 33.65
CA ASP A 205 5.51 -0.87 34.74
C ASP A 205 5.04 -2.22 35.23
N ALA A 206 3.74 -2.34 35.48
CA ALA A 206 3.14 -3.57 35.98
C ALA A 206 3.29 -4.71 34.98
N THR A 207 3.04 -4.43 33.70
CA THR A 207 3.18 -5.42 32.65
C THR A 207 4.63 -5.84 32.45
N PHE A 208 5.57 -4.90 32.52
CA PHE A 208 7.00 -5.22 32.48
C PHE A 208 7.43 -6.07 33.66
N ALA A 209 6.97 -5.76 34.87
CA ALA A 209 7.29 -6.55 36.03
C ALA A 209 6.75 -7.99 35.96
N ALA A 210 5.53 -8.15 35.42
CA ALA A 210 4.89 -9.47 35.25
C ALA A 210 5.44 -10.29 34.08
N ASN A 211 5.81 -9.65 32.96
CA ASN A 211 6.11 -10.30 31.69
C ASN A 211 7.50 -9.93 31.14
N ARG A 212 8.51 -9.85 31.97
CA ARG A 212 9.88 -9.42 31.58
C ARG A 212 10.49 -10.26 30.46
N ASN A 213 10.13 -11.51 30.30
CA ASN A 213 10.67 -12.44 29.31
C ASN A 213 12.23 -12.48 29.30
N GLY A 214 12.86 -12.28 30.46
CA GLY A 214 14.33 -12.25 30.60
C GLY A 214 14.99 -10.92 30.28
N PHE A 215 14.25 -9.91 29.82
CA PHE A 215 14.80 -8.59 29.52
C PHE A 215 15.03 -7.75 30.81
N ASN A 216 16.17 -7.09 30.86
CA ASN A 216 16.49 -6.08 31.88
C ASN A 216 16.28 -4.66 31.37
N ASN A 217 16.40 -4.46 30.06
CA ASN A 217 16.19 -3.18 29.39
C ASN A 217 14.73 -3.05 28.94
N ARG A 218 14.05 -1.98 29.35
CA ARG A 218 12.66 -1.71 29.01
C ARG A 218 12.44 -1.49 27.51
N ALA A 219 13.35 -0.80 26.83
CA ALA A 219 13.25 -0.52 25.40
C ALA A 219 13.39 -1.81 24.58
N ASP A 220 14.30 -2.71 24.96
CA ASP A 220 14.46 -4.01 24.30
C ASP A 220 13.22 -4.89 24.51
N TRP A 221 12.64 -4.88 25.69
CA TRP A 221 11.40 -5.58 25.98
C TRP A 221 10.21 -5.04 25.16
N ARG A 222 10.09 -3.72 25.01
CA ARG A 222 9.04 -3.12 24.17
C ARG A 222 9.22 -3.52 22.71
N ARG A 223 10.44 -3.47 22.17
CA ARG A 223 10.74 -3.96 20.82
C ARG A 223 10.43 -5.45 20.65
N TYR A 224 10.76 -6.27 21.63
CA TYR A 224 10.41 -7.69 21.62
C TYR A 224 8.89 -7.91 21.54
N ASN A 225 8.09 -7.15 22.28
CA ASN A 225 6.63 -7.24 22.23
C ASN A 225 6.08 -6.88 20.85
N VAL A 226 6.56 -5.78 20.25
CA VAL A 226 6.15 -5.39 18.90
C VAL A 226 6.62 -6.41 17.86
N ASN A 227 7.85 -6.89 17.96
CA ASN A 227 8.39 -7.93 17.06
C ASN A 227 7.56 -9.22 17.13
N THR A 228 7.17 -9.64 18.35
CA THR A 228 6.31 -10.81 18.56
C THR A 228 4.95 -10.63 17.92
N PHE A 229 4.34 -9.47 18.08
CA PHE A 229 3.07 -9.12 17.43
C PHE A 229 3.17 -9.14 15.91
N ILE A 230 4.19 -8.51 15.32
CA ILE A 230 4.38 -8.47 13.86
C ILE A 230 4.52 -9.88 13.29
N LYS A 231 5.36 -10.72 13.92
CA LYS A 231 5.52 -12.14 13.53
C LYS A 231 4.19 -12.90 13.61
N MET A 232 3.44 -12.71 14.70
CA MET A 232 2.15 -13.36 14.90
C MET A 232 1.14 -12.92 13.85
N LEU A 233 1.05 -11.63 13.56
CA LEU A 233 0.14 -11.07 12.59
C LEU A 233 0.46 -11.55 11.16
N TYR A 234 1.74 -11.53 10.77
CA TYR A 234 2.21 -12.10 9.50
C TYR A 234 1.77 -13.55 9.33
N ASN A 235 2.06 -14.39 10.33
CA ASN A 235 1.69 -15.80 10.30
C ASN A 235 0.16 -16.00 10.25
N THR A 236 -0.60 -15.17 10.96
CA THR A 236 -2.07 -15.21 10.97
C THR A 236 -2.62 -14.92 9.57
N VAL A 237 -2.16 -13.86 8.92
CA VAL A 237 -2.61 -13.48 7.56
C VAL A 237 -2.31 -14.60 6.57
N HIS A 238 -1.05 -15.04 6.49
CA HIS A 238 -0.62 -16.02 5.50
C HIS A 238 -1.13 -17.45 5.75
N SER A 239 -1.45 -17.81 7.00
CA SER A 239 -2.09 -19.09 7.30
C SER A 239 -3.54 -19.18 6.80
N ILE A 240 -4.21 -18.04 6.62
CA ILE A 240 -5.61 -17.96 6.15
C ILE A 240 -5.65 -17.82 4.63
N LYS A 241 -4.96 -16.82 4.10
CA LYS A 241 -4.87 -16.54 2.67
C LYS A 241 -3.40 -16.18 2.33
N PRO A 242 -2.58 -17.13 1.86
CA PRO A 242 -1.16 -16.89 1.64
C PRO A 242 -0.85 -15.78 0.63
N TRP A 243 -1.81 -15.42 -0.21
CA TRP A 243 -1.68 -14.32 -1.19
C TRP A 243 -2.03 -12.93 -0.65
N VAL A 244 -2.62 -12.80 0.53
CA VAL A 244 -2.92 -11.50 1.13
C VAL A 244 -1.63 -10.90 1.67
N LYS A 245 -1.24 -9.77 1.09
CA LYS A 245 0.00 -9.07 1.42
C LYS A 245 -0.10 -8.44 2.81
N PHE A 246 0.94 -8.55 3.61
CA PHE A 246 1.03 -7.84 4.89
C PHE A 246 2.07 -6.74 4.80
N GLY A 247 1.65 -5.49 4.96
CA GLY A 247 2.51 -4.32 4.85
C GLY A 247 2.44 -3.38 6.05
N VAL A 248 3.51 -2.62 6.22
CA VAL A 248 3.63 -1.63 7.28
C VAL A 248 4.05 -0.28 6.71
N SER A 249 3.44 0.82 7.20
CA SER A 249 3.91 2.18 6.95
C SER A 249 4.51 2.78 8.23
N PRO A 250 5.82 2.52 8.47
CA PRO A 250 6.50 3.03 9.65
C PRO A 250 6.75 4.53 9.54
N PHE A 251 7.03 5.19 10.66
CA PHE A 251 7.49 6.57 10.68
C PHE A 251 8.73 6.74 9.77
N GLY A 252 8.91 7.91 9.18
CA GLY A 252 9.92 8.11 8.14
C GLY A 252 11.38 7.96 8.62
N ILE A 253 11.67 8.25 9.87
CA ILE A 253 13.00 8.07 10.49
C ILE A 253 13.02 6.72 11.22
N TYR A 254 13.92 5.82 10.80
CA TYR A 254 14.09 4.55 11.51
C TYR A 254 14.86 4.74 12.81
N HIS A 255 16.07 5.33 12.73
CA HIS A 255 16.96 5.63 13.83
C HIS A 255 17.83 6.84 13.45
N ASN A 256 18.06 7.77 14.39
CA ASN A 256 18.94 8.90 14.16
C ASN A 256 20.40 8.47 14.36
N LEU A 257 21.28 8.87 13.46
CA LEU A 257 22.72 8.59 13.59
C LEU A 257 23.28 9.13 14.91
N SER A 258 22.76 10.25 15.38
CA SER A 258 23.16 10.89 16.66
C SER A 258 22.73 10.10 17.90
N SER A 259 21.79 9.15 17.80
CA SER A 259 21.43 8.25 18.92
C SER A 259 22.52 7.21 19.22
N GLY A 260 23.45 7.01 18.29
CA GLY A 260 24.62 6.11 18.48
C GLY A 260 24.25 4.62 18.46
N GLY A 261 25.17 3.78 18.96
CA GLY A 261 24.98 2.33 18.98
C GLY A 261 25.34 1.65 17.66
N SER A 262 24.97 0.36 17.53
CA SER A 262 25.23 -0.47 16.35
C SER A 262 24.10 -0.49 15.33
N VAL A 263 22.96 0.15 15.65
CA VAL A 263 21.79 0.23 14.80
C VAL A 263 22.04 1.22 13.67
N PRO A 264 21.74 0.87 12.40
CA PRO A 264 21.92 1.80 11.29
C PRO A 264 21.07 3.04 11.46
N GLY A 265 21.69 4.22 11.51
CA GLY A 265 21.00 5.51 11.63
C GLY A 265 21.09 6.33 10.35
N SER A 266 20.12 7.23 10.16
CA SER A 266 20.17 8.31 9.17
C SER A 266 20.65 9.60 9.84
N ASP A 267 21.30 10.49 9.05
CA ASP A 267 21.70 11.82 9.55
C ASP A 267 20.45 12.72 9.62
N THR A 268 19.64 12.44 10.62
CA THR A 268 18.35 13.09 10.89
C THR A 268 18.21 13.40 12.37
N ARG A 269 17.17 14.17 12.73
CA ARG A 269 16.81 14.49 14.10
C ARG A 269 15.28 14.48 14.23
N GLY A 270 14.77 13.82 15.24
CA GLY A 270 13.33 13.76 15.51
C GLY A 270 12.92 12.39 16.03
N LEU A 271 11.61 12.20 16.07
CA LEU A 271 10.99 10.92 16.43
C LEU A 271 11.51 9.80 15.53
N GLN A 272 11.77 8.63 16.10
CA GLN A 272 12.33 7.47 15.41
C GLN A 272 11.56 6.20 15.74
N ASN A 273 11.52 5.28 14.77
CA ASN A 273 10.84 3.99 14.97
C ASN A 273 11.48 3.17 16.08
N TYR A 274 12.82 3.03 16.03
CA TYR A 274 13.54 2.08 16.87
C TYR A 274 13.54 2.43 18.35
N ASP A 275 13.81 3.70 18.69
CA ASP A 275 13.95 4.12 20.09
C ASP A 275 12.66 4.67 20.70
N ASP A 276 11.82 5.34 19.91
CA ASP A 276 10.65 6.05 20.41
C ASP A 276 9.36 5.24 20.27
N LEU A 277 9.21 4.52 19.15
CA LEU A 277 8.02 3.70 18.84
C LEU A 277 8.26 2.21 19.08
N TYR A 278 9.51 1.84 19.39
CA TYR A 278 9.94 0.46 19.64
C TYR A 278 9.66 -0.48 18.47
N ALA A 279 9.73 0.06 17.25
CA ALA A 279 9.45 -0.61 15.99
C ALA A 279 10.74 -0.95 15.24
N ASP A 280 11.17 -2.21 15.30
CA ASP A 280 12.38 -2.70 14.64
C ASP A 280 12.08 -3.18 13.22
N VAL A 281 11.77 -2.21 12.33
CA VAL A 281 11.32 -2.46 10.96
C VAL A 281 12.38 -3.22 10.13
N LEU A 282 13.67 -2.92 10.31
CA LEU A 282 14.72 -3.62 9.58
C LEU A 282 14.83 -5.08 10.02
N PHE A 283 14.58 -5.38 11.29
CA PHE A 283 14.50 -6.75 11.78
C PHE A 283 13.33 -7.49 11.13
N TRP A 284 12.15 -6.88 11.04
CA TRP A 284 10.98 -7.50 10.39
C TRP A 284 11.23 -7.80 8.91
N VAL A 285 11.85 -6.86 8.19
CA VAL A 285 12.26 -7.05 6.79
C VAL A 285 13.26 -8.21 6.67
N GLY A 286 14.29 -8.21 7.52
CA GLY A 286 15.32 -9.25 7.52
C GLY A 286 14.79 -10.65 7.86
N GLN A 287 13.78 -10.73 8.75
CA GLN A 287 13.10 -11.99 9.11
C GLN A 287 12.01 -12.41 8.11
N GLY A 288 11.66 -11.55 7.16
CA GLY A 288 10.58 -11.80 6.22
C GLY A 288 9.18 -11.76 6.84
N TRP A 289 8.98 -10.98 7.90
CA TRP A 289 7.68 -10.86 8.60
C TRP A 289 6.80 -9.71 8.10
N VAL A 290 7.20 -9.09 7.02
CA VAL A 290 6.41 -8.12 6.25
C VAL A 290 6.62 -8.38 4.76
N ASP A 291 5.61 -8.13 3.94
CA ASP A 291 5.71 -8.30 2.48
C ASP A 291 6.13 -7.01 1.79
N TYR A 292 5.82 -5.86 2.37
CA TYR A 292 6.27 -4.55 1.89
C TYR A 292 6.34 -3.54 3.02
N VAL A 293 7.14 -2.49 2.80
CA VAL A 293 7.27 -1.35 3.72
C VAL A 293 7.01 -0.03 3.00
N VAL A 294 6.36 0.91 3.72
CA VAL A 294 6.00 2.23 3.20
C VAL A 294 6.42 3.31 4.20
N PRO A 295 7.74 3.61 4.36
CA PRO A 295 8.16 4.65 5.28
C PRO A 295 7.53 6.00 4.92
N GLN A 296 7.01 6.71 5.92
CA GLN A 296 6.27 7.97 5.77
C GLN A 296 7.24 9.15 5.62
N LEU A 297 7.75 9.39 4.40
CA LEU A 297 8.69 10.49 4.12
C LEU A 297 7.92 11.78 3.82
N TYR A 298 7.23 12.32 4.84
CA TYR A 298 6.31 13.45 4.68
C TYR A 298 6.99 14.83 4.70
N TRP A 299 8.30 14.90 4.66
CA TRP A 299 9.05 16.16 4.63
C TRP A 299 9.43 16.59 3.22
N PRO A 300 9.74 17.88 3.02
CA PRO A 300 10.32 18.35 1.77
C PRO A 300 11.78 17.92 1.62
N ILE A 301 12.28 17.95 0.38
CA ILE A 301 13.71 17.91 0.08
C ILE A 301 14.32 19.20 0.67
N GLY A 302 15.45 19.07 1.37
CA GLY A 302 16.10 20.18 2.06
C GLY A 302 15.60 20.43 3.48
N HIS A 303 14.70 19.61 4.03
CA HIS A 303 14.25 19.77 5.41
C HIS A 303 15.42 19.57 6.39
N PRO A 304 15.69 20.53 7.31
CA PRO A 304 16.92 20.54 8.10
C PRO A 304 17.10 19.34 9.03
N SER A 305 15.99 18.75 9.51
CA SER A 305 16.02 17.64 10.46
C SER A 305 15.65 16.28 9.85
N ALA A 306 14.89 16.27 8.76
CA ALA A 306 14.36 15.04 8.16
C ALA A 306 14.24 15.22 6.64
N ASP A 307 15.38 15.45 5.99
CA ASP A 307 15.45 15.65 4.55
C ASP A 307 14.94 14.42 3.78
N TYR A 308 13.97 14.63 2.90
CA TYR A 308 13.38 13.59 2.06
C TYR A 308 14.42 12.83 1.22
N ASP A 309 15.35 13.53 0.55
CA ASP A 309 16.39 12.89 -0.27
C ASP A 309 17.29 11.98 0.59
N ARG A 310 17.73 12.48 1.74
CA ARG A 310 18.55 11.73 2.70
C ARG A 310 17.84 10.48 3.21
N LEU A 311 16.59 10.61 3.61
CA LEU A 311 15.76 9.49 4.09
C LEU A 311 15.48 8.47 2.99
N LEU A 312 15.13 8.89 1.78
CA LEU A 312 14.89 8.00 0.67
C LEU A 312 16.12 7.16 0.33
N ARG A 313 17.30 7.78 0.23
CA ARG A 313 18.58 7.08 0.01
C ARG A 313 18.87 6.08 1.12
N TRP A 314 18.60 6.47 2.36
CA TRP A 314 18.79 5.60 3.50
C TRP A 314 17.89 4.37 3.44
N TRP A 315 16.58 4.55 3.21
CA TRP A 315 15.62 3.44 3.08
C TRP A 315 15.92 2.56 1.87
N ALA A 316 16.25 3.14 0.72
CA ALA A 316 16.62 2.41 -0.49
C ALA A 316 17.83 1.48 -0.28
N LYS A 317 18.75 1.86 0.62
CA LYS A 317 19.92 1.06 1.00
C LYS A 317 19.59 -0.04 2.02
N HIS A 318 18.70 0.22 2.99
CA HIS A 318 18.55 -0.62 4.17
C HIS A 318 17.30 -1.51 4.17
N ALA A 319 16.27 -1.19 3.39
CA ALA A 319 15.05 -2.02 3.29
C ALA A 319 15.18 -3.16 2.25
N ALA A 320 16.40 -3.59 1.93
CA ALA A 320 16.67 -4.61 0.93
C ALA A 320 16.00 -5.96 1.27
N GLY A 321 15.43 -6.61 0.26
CA GLY A 321 14.80 -7.93 0.38
C GLY A 321 13.28 -7.92 0.45
N ARG A 322 12.66 -6.76 0.59
CA ARG A 322 11.21 -6.56 0.49
C ARG A 322 10.88 -5.35 -0.38
N PRO A 323 9.75 -5.34 -1.10
CA PRO A 323 9.24 -4.17 -1.80
C PRO A 323 9.22 -2.93 -0.91
N LEU A 324 9.87 -1.87 -1.39
CA LEU A 324 9.92 -0.56 -0.75
C LEU A 324 9.06 0.42 -1.55
N TYR A 325 8.04 0.98 -0.93
CA TYR A 325 7.23 2.07 -1.47
C TYR A 325 7.42 3.31 -0.60
N ILE A 326 7.40 4.49 -1.19
CA ILE A 326 7.65 5.72 -0.42
C ILE A 326 6.33 6.41 -0.07
N GLY A 327 6.09 6.61 1.21
CA GLY A 327 4.98 7.44 1.68
C GLY A 327 5.25 8.91 1.38
N GLN A 328 4.35 9.56 0.61
CA GLN A 328 4.47 10.98 0.24
C GLN A 328 3.29 11.79 0.74
N ASP A 329 3.56 12.97 1.29
CA ASP A 329 2.54 13.95 1.64
C ASP A 329 2.30 14.92 0.47
N VAL A 330 1.04 15.05 0.03
CA VAL A 330 0.66 15.94 -1.08
C VAL A 330 0.94 17.39 -0.75
N GLU A 331 0.41 17.88 0.36
CA GLU A 331 0.47 19.31 0.71
C GLU A 331 1.92 19.75 0.90
N ARG A 332 2.73 18.96 1.60
CA ARG A 332 4.16 19.24 1.80
C ARG A 332 5.01 19.04 0.55
N THR A 333 4.45 18.48 -0.51
CA THR A 333 5.13 18.35 -1.79
C THR A 333 4.85 19.55 -2.71
N VAL A 334 3.63 20.11 -2.71
CA VAL A 334 3.22 21.12 -3.69
C VAL A 334 3.00 22.52 -3.13
N SER A 335 2.64 22.65 -1.84
CA SER A 335 2.31 23.97 -1.26
C SER A 335 3.15 24.35 -0.05
N LYS A 336 3.74 23.38 0.65
CA LYS A 336 4.56 23.59 1.84
C LYS A 336 5.93 22.92 1.71
N ALA A 337 6.42 22.81 0.48
CA ALA A 337 7.60 22.00 0.18
C ALA A 337 8.90 22.62 0.70
N ASP A 338 9.08 23.93 0.54
CA ASP A 338 10.27 24.64 1.01
C ASP A 338 9.94 25.44 2.25
N LEU A 339 10.69 25.24 3.34
CA LEU A 339 10.51 26.00 4.59
C LEU A 339 10.74 27.50 4.43
N ASN A 340 11.62 27.91 3.50
CA ASN A 340 11.91 29.30 3.19
C ASN A 340 11.02 29.86 2.05
N ASN A 341 10.46 28.96 1.24
CA ASN A 341 9.56 29.28 0.14
C ASN A 341 8.46 28.23 0.00
N PRO A 342 7.37 28.32 0.75
CA PRO A 342 6.33 27.29 0.80
C PRO A 342 5.58 27.10 -0.53
N THR A 343 5.81 27.96 -1.52
CA THR A 343 5.20 27.84 -2.86
C THR A 343 6.02 26.99 -3.83
N VAL A 344 7.22 26.58 -3.47
CA VAL A 344 8.07 25.72 -4.33
C VAL A 344 7.48 24.32 -4.39
N ASN A 345 7.11 23.90 -5.59
CA ASN A 345 6.63 22.53 -5.87
C ASN A 345 7.83 21.59 -6.10
N GLN A 346 7.93 20.54 -5.27
CA GLN A 346 9.02 19.55 -5.35
C GLN A 346 8.58 18.24 -6.01
N MET A 347 7.41 18.19 -6.64
CA MET A 347 6.87 16.94 -7.18
C MET A 347 7.81 16.30 -8.19
N ASN A 348 8.36 17.07 -9.14
CA ASN A 348 9.30 16.56 -10.13
C ASN A 348 10.55 15.94 -9.47
N ALA A 349 11.20 16.68 -8.58
CA ALA A 349 12.42 16.23 -7.91
C ALA A 349 12.19 14.94 -7.09
N LYS A 350 11.04 14.83 -6.40
CA LYS A 350 10.70 13.64 -5.63
C LYS A 350 10.43 12.41 -6.53
N PHE A 351 9.70 12.57 -7.64
CA PHE A 351 9.44 11.48 -8.57
C PHE A 351 10.72 11.01 -9.30
N GLU A 352 11.56 11.93 -9.77
CA GLU A 352 12.85 11.60 -10.37
C GLU A 352 13.75 10.86 -9.39
N LEU A 353 13.83 11.36 -8.14
CA LEU A 353 14.62 10.74 -7.10
C LEU A 353 14.14 9.31 -6.80
N GLN A 354 12.84 9.09 -6.62
CA GLN A 354 12.27 7.75 -6.39
C GLN A 354 12.63 6.78 -7.50
N ARG A 355 12.42 7.19 -8.76
CA ARG A 355 12.67 6.35 -9.94
C ARG A 355 14.14 6.12 -10.23
N SER A 356 15.05 6.90 -9.62
CA SER A 356 16.49 6.67 -9.72
C SER A 356 17.00 5.48 -8.90
N PHE A 357 16.17 4.94 -7.98
CA PHE A 357 16.52 3.79 -7.14
C PHE A 357 15.72 2.55 -7.55
N PRO A 358 16.33 1.52 -8.15
CA PRO A 358 15.62 0.28 -8.52
C PRO A 358 14.97 -0.46 -7.34
N SER A 359 15.46 -0.26 -6.11
CA SER A 359 14.85 -0.82 -4.90
C SER A 359 13.54 -0.14 -4.49
N VAL A 360 13.28 1.08 -4.98
CA VAL A 360 12.03 1.80 -4.74
C VAL A 360 11.04 1.42 -5.86
N GLN A 361 10.03 0.64 -5.51
CA GLN A 361 9.09 0.08 -6.48
C GLN A 361 7.76 0.84 -6.53
N GLY A 362 7.76 2.10 -6.08
CA GLY A 362 6.59 2.98 -6.13
C GLY A 362 6.40 3.82 -4.88
N HIS A 363 5.19 4.31 -4.72
CA HIS A 363 4.83 5.24 -3.65
C HIS A 363 3.39 5.03 -3.18
N VAL A 364 3.10 5.56 -1.99
CA VAL A 364 1.75 5.67 -1.44
C VAL A 364 1.53 7.11 -1.01
N ILE A 365 0.45 7.71 -1.48
CA ILE A 365 0.19 9.14 -1.35
C ILE A 365 -0.69 9.41 -0.13
N TRP A 366 -0.21 10.26 0.76
CA TRP A 366 -0.96 10.85 1.85
C TRP A 366 -1.53 12.20 1.41
N TYR A 367 -2.78 12.39 1.22
CA TYR A 367 -3.88 11.45 1.34
C TYR A 367 -4.86 11.65 0.17
N SER A 368 -5.79 10.70 -0.04
CA SER A 368 -6.71 10.68 -1.18
C SER A 368 -7.48 11.98 -1.39
N ALA A 369 -8.03 12.58 -0.33
CA ALA A 369 -8.82 13.80 -0.45
C ALA A 369 -8.00 15.00 -0.96
N ALA A 370 -6.70 15.07 -0.68
CA ALA A 370 -5.83 16.10 -1.24
C ALA A 370 -5.63 15.91 -2.75
N VAL A 371 -5.48 14.65 -3.20
CA VAL A 371 -5.45 14.32 -4.64
C VAL A 371 -6.77 14.66 -5.31
N VAL A 372 -7.89 14.32 -4.68
CA VAL A 372 -9.25 14.58 -5.22
C VAL A 372 -9.54 16.08 -5.35
N ARG A 373 -9.05 16.90 -4.41
CA ARG A 373 -9.13 18.36 -4.52
C ARG A 373 -8.15 18.95 -5.53
N ASN A 374 -7.32 18.13 -6.14
CA ASN A 374 -6.24 18.55 -7.03
C ASN A 374 -5.33 19.62 -6.39
N GLU A 375 -4.97 19.41 -5.12
CA GLU A 375 -4.12 20.34 -4.36
C GLU A 375 -2.82 20.63 -5.11
N GLY A 376 -2.53 21.92 -5.37
CA GLY A 376 -1.35 22.34 -6.12
C GLY A 376 -1.20 21.68 -7.51
N ASN A 377 -2.31 21.33 -8.16
CA ASN A 377 -2.36 20.57 -9.42
C ASN A 377 -1.84 19.14 -9.33
N TYR A 378 -1.79 18.53 -8.14
CA TYR A 378 -1.17 17.23 -7.94
C TYR A 378 -1.79 16.11 -8.80
N ALA A 379 -3.13 16.01 -8.83
CA ALA A 379 -3.82 15.00 -9.65
C ALA A 379 -3.60 15.22 -11.15
N TYR A 380 -3.62 16.47 -11.59
CA TYR A 380 -3.34 16.84 -12.97
C TYR A 380 -1.92 16.43 -13.40
N GLU A 381 -0.92 16.70 -12.56
CA GLU A 381 0.48 16.32 -12.82
C GLU A 381 0.68 14.80 -12.80
N LEU A 382 0.01 14.08 -11.89
CA LEU A 382 0.01 12.62 -11.95
C LEU A 382 -0.50 12.13 -13.31
N GLN A 383 -1.67 12.59 -13.71
CA GLN A 383 -2.36 12.12 -14.92
C GLN A 383 -1.59 12.46 -16.20
N ASN A 384 -0.96 13.64 -16.29
CA ASN A 384 -0.40 14.17 -17.52
C ASN A 384 1.13 14.02 -17.63
N ASN A 385 1.81 13.70 -16.52
CA ASN A 385 3.26 13.61 -16.48
C ASN A 385 3.74 12.30 -15.84
N TYR A 386 3.50 12.09 -14.53
CA TYR A 386 4.16 11.00 -13.80
C TYR A 386 3.48 9.64 -13.97
N HIS A 387 2.17 9.61 -14.17
CA HIS A 387 1.35 8.42 -14.41
C HIS A 387 0.72 8.42 -15.81
N LEU A 388 1.37 9.04 -16.77
CA LEU A 388 0.89 9.17 -18.16
C LEU A 388 0.49 7.82 -18.79
N THR A 389 1.18 6.76 -18.41
CA THR A 389 0.82 5.38 -18.77
C THR A 389 0.36 4.62 -17.53
N PRO A 390 -0.64 3.72 -17.65
CA PRO A 390 -1.03 2.85 -16.54
C PRO A 390 0.15 1.97 -16.08
N ALA A 391 0.14 1.57 -14.81
CA ALA A 391 1.10 0.61 -14.27
C ALA A 391 0.39 -0.51 -13.52
N LEU A 392 0.96 -1.70 -13.58
CA LEU A 392 0.56 -2.83 -12.76
C LEU A 392 1.23 -2.73 -11.39
N VAL A 393 0.59 -3.25 -10.36
CA VAL A 393 1.23 -3.41 -9.05
C VAL A 393 2.45 -4.33 -9.17
N PRO A 394 3.54 -4.09 -8.41
CA PRO A 394 4.70 -4.98 -8.39
C PRO A 394 4.36 -6.40 -7.97
N GLN A 395 5.07 -7.38 -8.55
CA GLN A 395 4.96 -8.79 -8.17
C GLN A 395 5.63 -9.04 -6.81
N MET A 396 5.23 -10.15 -6.17
CA MET A 396 5.85 -10.66 -4.95
C MET A 396 6.35 -12.10 -5.15
N PRO A 397 7.43 -12.28 -5.92
CA PRO A 397 7.90 -13.61 -6.32
C PRO A 397 8.40 -14.47 -5.15
N PHE A 398 8.69 -13.87 -4.01
CA PHE A 398 9.05 -14.59 -2.79
C PHE A 398 7.85 -15.27 -2.10
N ILE A 399 6.60 -14.92 -2.50
CA ILE A 399 5.38 -15.62 -2.07
C ILE A 399 4.97 -16.65 -3.13
N ASP A 400 4.82 -16.21 -4.38
CA ASP A 400 4.59 -17.08 -5.56
C ASP A 400 5.05 -16.37 -6.84
N ASP A 401 5.69 -17.12 -7.75
CA ASP A 401 6.22 -16.63 -9.03
C ASP A 401 5.53 -17.28 -10.25
N LYS A 402 4.46 -18.06 -10.02
CA LYS A 402 3.78 -18.82 -11.05
C LYS A 402 2.65 -18.04 -11.66
N ALA A 403 2.79 -17.72 -12.95
CA ALA A 403 1.73 -17.04 -13.69
C ALA A 403 0.47 -17.90 -13.86
N PRO A 404 -0.73 -17.30 -13.81
CA PRO A 404 -1.98 -17.99 -14.07
C PRO A 404 -2.05 -18.45 -15.55
N LYS A 405 -3.00 -19.33 -15.87
CA LYS A 405 -3.27 -19.68 -17.25
C LYS A 405 -3.86 -18.49 -18.01
N LYS A 406 -3.61 -18.43 -19.34
CA LYS A 406 -4.14 -17.37 -20.18
C LYS A 406 -5.67 -17.39 -20.26
N PRO A 407 -6.33 -16.24 -20.47
CA PRO A 407 -7.76 -16.14 -20.76
C PRO A 407 -8.15 -17.00 -21.98
N ARG A 408 -9.42 -17.35 -22.07
CA ARG A 408 -9.94 -18.22 -23.13
C ARG A 408 -11.09 -17.56 -23.87
N LYS A 409 -11.37 -18.00 -25.09
CA LYS A 409 -12.54 -17.59 -25.89
C LYS A 409 -12.67 -16.09 -26.02
N LEU A 410 -11.55 -15.37 -26.26
CA LEU A 410 -11.60 -13.93 -26.52
C LEU A 410 -12.40 -13.64 -27.78
N LYS A 411 -13.43 -12.82 -27.67
CA LYS A 411 -14.31 -12.38 -28.76
C LYS A 411 -14.77 -10.95 -28.55
N ALA A 412 -15.22 -10.31 -29.62
CA ALA A 412 -15.83 -8.99 -29.55
C ALA A 412 -17.25 -9.04 -30.15
N LEU A 413 -18.18 -8.39 -29.51
CA LEU A 413 -19.60 -8.40 -29.88
C LEU A 413 -20.23 -7.02 -29.66
N TRP A 414 -21.21 -6.69 -30.53
CA TRP A 414 -22.12 -5.59 -30.29
C TRP A 414 -23.13 -5.96 -29.19
N MET A 415 -23.28 -5.03 -28.26
CA MET A 415 -24.33 -5.02 -27.23
C MET A 415 -25.25 -3.81 -27.48
N PRO A 416 -26.43 -3.73 -26.85
CA PRO A 416 -27.34 -2.61 -27.06
C PRO A 416 -26.74 -1.21 -26.84
N ASP A 417 -25.74 -1.12 -25.96
CA ASP A 417 -25.09 0.12 -25.56
C ASP A 417 -23.65 0.31 -26.08
N GLY A 418 -23.16 -0.58 -26.96
CA GLY A 418 -21.84 -0.44 -27.60
C GLY A 418 -21.12 -1.75 -27.89
N TYR A 419 -19.84 -1.64 -28.25
CA TYR A 419 -19.00 -2.75 -28.64
C TYR A 419 -18.15 -3.23 -27.47
N TYR A 420 -18.13 -4.55 -27.24
CA TYR A 420 -17.49 -5.12 -26.06
C TYR A 420 -16.53 -6.25 -26.41
N LEU A 421 -15.43 -6.32 -25.67
CA LEU A 421 -14.61 -7.52 -25.53
C LEU A 421 -15.22 -8.45 -24.47
N PHE A 422 -15.19 -9.75 -24.73
CA PHE A 422 -15.53 -10.80 -23.79
C PHE A 422 -14.47 -11.87 -23.78
N TRP A 423 -14.21 -12.44 -22.64
CA TRP A 423 -13.34 -13.61 -22.47
C TRP A 423 -13.87 -14.51 -21.37
N THR A 424 -13.33 -15.72 -21.31
CA THR A 424 -13.62 -16.66 -20.23
C THR A 424 -12.41 -16.76 -19.34
N ALA A 425 -12.62 -16.67 -18.03
CA ALA A 425 -11.58 -16.88 -17.02
C ALA A 425 -10.87 -18.24 -17.22
N PRO A 426 -9.56 -18.30 -17.05
CA PRO A 426 -8.84 -19.55 -17.09
C PRO A 426 -9.26 -20.45 -15.93
N LYS A 427 -9.21 -21.79 -16.14
CA LYS A 427 -9.36 -22.73 -15.03
C LYS A 427 -8.12 -22.72 -14.16
N ALA A 428 -8.28 -22.53 -12.88
CA ALA A 428 -7.24 -22.64 -11.86
C ALA A 428 -7.35 -23.96 -11.09
N LYS A 429 -6.26 -24.43 -10.50
CA LYS A 429 -6.26 -25.58 -9.59
C LYS A 429 -6.45 -25.15 -8.14
N THR A 430 -5.93 -23.99 -7.79
CA THR A 430 -5.98 -23.38 -6.46
C THR A 430 -6.40 -21.93 -6.58
N GLU A 431 -6.78 -21.31 -5.47
CA GLU A 431 -7.06 -19.86 -5.42
C GLU A 431 -5.79 -19.02 -5.73
N MET A 432 -4.60 -19.52 -5.41
CA MET A 432 -3.33 -18.88 -5.73
C MET A 432 -3.11 -18.78 -7.24
N ASP A 433 -3.47 -19.83 -8.01
CA ASP A 433 -3.34 -19.87 -9.47
C ASP A 433 -4.51 -19.16 -10.20
N ALA A 434 -5.53 -18.69 -9.46
CA ALA A 434 -6.71 -18.10 -10.06
C ALA A 434 -6.43 -16.70 -10.62
N ALA A 435 -7.00 -16.40 -11.80
CA ALA A 435 -6.98 -15.05 -12.31
C ALA A 435 -7.80 -14.12 -11.41
N LYS A 436 -7.20 -13.04 -10.96
CA LYS A 436 -7.82 -11.98 -10.15
C LYS A 436 -8.17 -10.78 -10.99
N PHE A 437 -7.24 -10.34 -11.84
CA PHE A 437 -7.42 -9.23 -12.76
C PHE A 437 -7.10 -9.65 -14.19
N TYR A 438 -7.47 -8.79 -15.12
CA TYR A 438 -7.14 -8.91 -16.54
C TYR A 438 -6.55 -7.59 -17.02
N VAL A 439 -5.47 -7.68 -17.80
CA VAL A 439 -4.88 -6.53 -18.47
C VAL A 439 -5.31 -6.56 -19.92
N ILE A 440 -5.86 -5.46 -20.37
CA ILE A 440 -6.24 -5.24 -21.76
C ILE A 440 -5.19 -4.31 -22.38
N TYR A 441 -4.53 -4.77 -23.42
CA TYR A 441 -3.61 -3.97 -24.22
C TYR A 441 -4.25 -3.62 -25.54
N CYS A 442 -3.93 -2.42 -26.06
CA CYS A 442 -4.39 -1.94 -27.37
C CYS A 442 -3.19 -1.54 -28.23
N PHE A 443 -2.94 -2.30 -29.29
CA PHE A 443 -1.86 -2.04 -30.23
C PHE A 443 -2.44 -1.52 -31.56
N PRO A 444 -2.00 -0.35 -32.08
CA PRO A 444 -2.34 0.08 -33.43
C PRO A 444 -1.93 -0.97 -34.46
N LYS A 445 -2.65 -1.05 -35.56
CA LYS A 445 -2.34 -2.00 -36.64
C LYS A 445 -0.88 -1.89 -37.11
N GLY A 446 -0.19 -3.02 -37.19
CA GLY A 446 1.21 -3.10 -37.65
C GLY A 446 2.25 -2.91 -36.55
N HIS A 447 1.86 -2.52 -35.35
CA HIS A 447 2.80 -2.46 -34.24
C HIS A 447 3.13 -3.87 -33.72
N LYS A 448 4.40 -4.05 -33.34
CA LYS A 448 4.85 -5.28 -32.65
C LYS A 448 4.13 -5.38 -31.32
N ILE A 449 3.59 -6.56 -31.03
CA ILE A 449 2.99 -6.83 -29.72
C ILE A 449 4.10 -6.95 -28.69
N ASP A 450 4.15 -5.99 -27.78
CA ASP A 450 5.05 -5.97 -26.63
C ASP A 450 4.25 -5.68 -25.35
N ILE A 451 3.89 -6.73 -24.63
CA ILE A 451 3.16 -6.61 -23.36
C ILE A 451 4.05 -6.11 -22.21
N ASN A 452 5.36 -5.91 -22.43
CA ASN A 452 6.24 -5.33 -21.40
C ASN A 452 6.21 -3.80 -21.38
N SER A 453 5.70 -3.17 -22.44
CA SER A 453 5.52 -1.72 -22.49
C SER A 453 4.22 -1.29 -21.81
N SER A 454 4.31 -0.35 -20.88
CA SER A 454 3.16 0.27 -20.21
C SER A 454 2.30 1.10 -21.16
N THR A 455 2.90 1.63 -22.24
CA THR A 455 2.24 2.46 -23.25
C THR A 455 1.00 1.82 -23.86
N TYR A 456 1.00 0.49 -23.98
CA TYR A 456 -0.10 -0.24 -24.59
C TYR A 456 -1.12 -0.79 -23.60
N ILE A 457 -0.94 -0.59 -22.30
CA ILE A 457 -1.95 -0.94 -21.31
C ILE A 457 -3.14 0.00 -21.50
N PHE A 458 -4.27 -0.56 -21.92
CA PHE A 458 -5.50 0.16 -22.16
C PHE A 458 -6.39 0.19 -20.92
N ALA A 459 -6.49 -0.95 -20.21
CA ALA A 459 -7.25 -1.06 -18.98
C ALA A 459 -6.81 -2.26 -18.14
N VAL A 460 -7.08 -2.19 -16.84
CA VAL A 460 -7.03 -3.31 -15.90
C VAL A 460 -8.41 -3.44 -15.25
N THR A 461 -8.92 -4.67 -15.14
CA THR A 461 -10.25 -4.94 -14.58
C THR A 461 -10.33 -6.33 -13.96
N SER A 462 -11.21 -6.53 -12.98
CA SER A 462 -11.57 -7.87 -12.46
C SER A 462 -12.67 -8.56 -13.28
N GLU A 463 -13.33 -7.81 -14.16
CA GLU A 463 -14.43 -8.33 -14.98
C GLU A 463 -13.92 -9.16 -16.16
N THR A 464 -14.77 -10.02 -16.72
CA THR A 464 -14.46 -10.81 -17.92
C THR A 464 -15.03 -10.20 -19.21
N MET A 465 -15.36 -8.94 -19.16
CA MET A 465 -15.82 -8.13 -20.29
C MET A 465 -15.34 -6.68 -20.14
N TYR A 466 -15.23 -5.98 -21.27
CA TYR A 466 -14.84 -4.57 -21.29
C TYR A 466 -15.43 -3.85 -22.49
N LYS A 467 -16.03 -2.66 -22.25
CA LYS A 467 -16.59 -1.82 -23.32
C LYS A 467 -15.46 -1.12 -24.05
N LEU A 468 -15.43 -1.24 -25.36
CA LEU A 468 -14.46 -0.60 -26.22
C LEU A 468 -14.97 0.76 -26.74
N PRO A 469 -14.09 1.75 -26.93
CA PRO A 469 -14.44 2.90 -27.78
C PRO A 469 -14.73 2.42 -29.19
N TYR A 470 -15.63 3.09 -29.88
CA TYR A 470 -15.97 2.78 -31.26
C TYR A 470 -15.97 4.05 -32.11
N ASN A 471 -15.16 4.05 -33.16
CA ASN A 471 -15.00 5.17 -34.11
C ASN A 471 -15.45 4.79 -35.52
N PHE A 472 -16.69 4.31 -35.66
CA PHE A 472 -17.34 3.97 -36.93
C PHE A 472 -16.52 3.06 -37.86
N GLY A 473 -15.65 2.23 -37.27
CA GLY A 473 -14.80 1.31 -38.05
C GLY A 473 -13.65 1.98 -38.80
N ASN A 474 -13.22 3.17 -38.41
CA ASN A 474 -12.14 3.89 -39.08
C ASN A 474 -10.74 3.41 -38.71
N GLU A 475 -10.61 2.79 -37.54
CA GLU A 475 -9.30 2.43 -37.00
C GLU A 475 -9.17 0.92 -36.78
N LYS A 476 -7.97 0.39 -36.98
CA LYS A 476 -7.66 -1.03 -36.81
C LYS A 476 -6.68 -1.22 -35.68
N TYR A 477 -7.05 -2.09 -34.73
CA TYR A 477 -6.25 -2.42 -33.56
C TYR A 477 -6.10 -3.93 -33.37
N THR A 478 -5.02 -4.32 -32.70
CA THR A 478 -4.88 -5.63 -32.08
C THR A 478 -5.07 -5.48 -30.58
N TYR A 479 -6.18 -6.01 -30.07
CA TYR A 479 -6.39 -6.12 -28.62
C TYR A 479 -5.78 -7.41 -28.11
N VAL A 480 -5.10 -7.28 -26.96
CA VAL A 480 -4.45 -8.40 -26.30
C VAL A 480 -4.95 -8.43 -24.84
N VAL A 481 -5.30 -9.61 -24.36
CA VAL A 481 -5.76 -9.78 -22.98
C VAL A 481 -4.87 -10.80 -22.28
N THR A 482 -4.36 -10.43 -21.11
CA THR A 482 -3.67 -11.32 -20.18
C THR A 482 -4.47 -11.44 -18.88
N ALA A 483 -4.15 -12.44 -18.05
CA ALA A 483 -4.66 -12.59 -16.71
C ALA A 483 -3.55 -12.31 -15.70
N LEU A 484 -3.87 -11.65 -14.61
CA LEU A 484 -3.03 -11.51 -13.42
C LEU A 484 -3.62 -12.35 -12.29
N ASP A 485 -2.78 -13.05 -11.55
CA ASP A 485 -3.18 -13.64 -10.28
C ASP A 485 -3.20 -12.60 -9.15
N ARG A 486 -3.40 -13.05 -7.92
CA ARG A 486 -3.46 -12.20 -6.72
C ARG A 486 -2.12 -11.58 -6.33
N LEU A 487 -1.00 -12.11 -6.85
CA LEU A 487 0.36 -11.61 -6.63
C LEU A 487 0.93 -10.91 -7.88
N GLN A 488 0.03 -10.58 -8.84
CA GLN A 488 0.34 -9.82 -10.05
C GLN A 488 1.23 -10.57 -11.05
N ASN A 489 1.33 -11.91 -10.96
CA ASN A 489 1.99 -12.71 -11.99
C ASN A 489 1.13 -12.71 -13.25
N GLU A 490 1.74 -12.42 -14.41
CA GLU A 490 1.03 -12.19 -15.65
C GLU A 490 1.09 -13.39 -16.59
N SER A 491 -0.07 -13.81 -17.07
CA SER A 491 -0.21 -14.96 -17.96
C SER A 491 0.32 -14.69 -19.37
N LYS A 492 0.49 -15.77 -20.16
CA LYS A 492 0.63 -15.64 -21.62
C LYS A 492 -0.61 -14.95 -22.22
N PRO A 493 -0.45 -14.17 -23.30
CA PRO A 493 -1.52 -13.38 -23.92
C PRO A 493 -2.47 -14.22 -24.80
N VAL A 494 -3.68 -13.69 -25.00
CA VAL A 494 -4.58 -14.00 -26.12
C VAL A 494 -4.87 -12.72 -26.88
N LYS A 495 -5.14 -12.80 -28.19
CA LYS A 495 -5.30 -11.62 -29.05
C LYS A 495 -6.46 -11.72 -30.02
N ILE A 496 -6.97 -10.56 -30.44
CA ILE A 496 -7.99 -10.40 -31.47
C ILE A 496 -7.72 -9.12 -32.27
N ASN A 497 -7.91 -9.17 -33.58
CA ASN A 497 -7.83 -7.98 -34.42
C ASN A 497 -9.23 -7.41 -34.60
N LEU A 498 -9.38 -6.13 -34.39
CA LEU A 498 -10.65 -5.43 -34.48
C LEU A 498 -10.53 -4.19 -35.37
N LYS A 499 -11.67 -3.79 -35.92
CA LYS A 499 -11.86 -2.54 -36.63
C LYS A 499 -12.89 -1.75 -35.84
N LEU A 500 -12.46 -0.65 -35.23
CA LEU A 500 -13.27 0.17 -34.32
C LEU A 500 -13.61 1.53 -34.92
#